data_45d391bbaebfd5a8644ecde1844b560c
#
_entry.id   45d391bbaebfd5a8644ecde1844b560c
#
_cell.length_a   1.000
_cell.length_b   1.000
_cell.length_c   1.000
_cell.angle_alpha   90.00
_cell.angle_beta   90.00
_cell.angle_gamma   90.00
#
_symmetry.space_group_name_H-M   'P 1'
#
loop_
_entity.id
_entity.type
_entity.pdbx_description
1 polymer ?
#
loop_
_entity_poly.entity_id
_entity_poly.type
_entity_poly.pdbx_seq_one_letter_code
_entity_poly.pdbx_strand_id
1 'polypeptide(L)'
;AESWFGGIAGREGDRETAADIEPLLKRTDLVADMSFYFLYEATDLLLREQNCKLENDGVLLNMLPGFYSQQSHLQRFTKLFEDQPINKEKLILTLPQSTVLSANKATLEVISRYIKNGINLLLDGWDYRSFPVDKVRELGIKAVRPDPSLYLSADFAGVLSSLPDLGITVYAAGTETSDAFRWLAACKVSHIAGPICGHEMTEDDIIRELLLKDRENA
;
A
#
# COMPACT_ATOMS: atom_id res chain seq x y z
N ALA A 1 -9.91 -8.27 -5.78
CA ALA A 1 -8.81 -7.71 -4.99
C ALA A 1 -9.24 -6.33 -4.53
N GLU A 2 -9.34 -6.14 -3.24
CA GLU A 2 -9.78 -4.87 -2.65
C GLU A 2 -8.61 -4.29 -1.85
N SER A 3 -8.07 -3.17 -2.32
CA SER A 3 -7.05 -2.43 -1.59
C SER A 3 -7.70 -1.26 -0.85
N TRP A 4 -7.29 -1.06 0.38
CA TRP A 4 -7.77 0.01 1.24
C TRP A 4 -6.83 1.20 1.21
N PHE A 5 -7.38 2.40 1.05
CA PHE A 5 -6.66 3.65 1.22
C PHE A 5 -7.25 4.37 2.43
N GLY A 6 -6.49 4.46 3.51
CA GLY A 6 -6.87 5.28 4.65
C GLY A 6 -6.78 6.76 4.31
N GLY A 7 -7.85 7.51 4.56
CA GLY A 7 -7.90 8.96 4.49
C GLY A 7 -8.38 9.54 5.81
N ILE A 8 -8.01 10.78 6.12
CA ILE A 8 -8.53 11.51 7.27
C ILE A 8 -9.71 12.36 6.79
N ALA A 9 -10.89 12.13 7.34
CA ALA A 9 -12.04 13.00 7.10
C ALA A 9 -12.00 14.19 8.07
N GLY A 10 -11.98 15.42 7.53
CA GLY A 10 -12.18 16.64 8.30
C GLY A 10 -13.64 16.77 8.78
N ARG A 11 -13.86 17.65 9.77
CA ARG A 11 -15.18 17.95 10.32
C ARG A 11 -16.05 18.67 9.31
N GLU A 12 -16.81 18.23 8.48
CA GLU A 12 -17.74 18.86 7.50
C GLU A 12 -17.58 18.36 6.04
N GLY A 13 -16.99 17.17 5.84
CA GLY A 13 -17.00 16.56 4.50
C GLY A 13 -15.88 17.01 3.56
N ASP A 14 -15.04 17.97 3.96
CA ASP A 14 -13.81 18.27 3.24
C ASP A 14 -12.75 17.21 3.60
N ARG A 15 -12.39 16.41 2.62
CA ARG A 15 -11.33 15.40 2.77
C ARG A 15 -9.99 16.05 2.56
N GLU A 16 -9.24 16.20 3.65
CA GLU A 16 -7.84 16.54 3.54
C GLU A 16 -7.07 15.33 2.99
N THR A 17 -6.31 15.56 1.95
CA THR A 17 -5.44 14.54 1.36
C THR A 17 -4.16 14.39 2.19
N ALA A 18 -3.46 13.27 2.02
CA ALA A 18 -2.14 13.09 2.64
C ALA A 18 -1.17 14.24 2.29
N ALA A 19 -1.30 14.84 1.10
CA ALA A 19 -0.51 15.98 0.65
C ALA A 19 -0.78 17.26 1.46
N ASP A 20 -2.02 17.46 1.92
CA ASP A 20 -2.40 18.63 2.72
C ASP A 20 -1.89 18.52 4.15
N ILE A 21 -1.86 17.30 4.68
CA ILE A 21 -1.48 17.02 6.07
C ILE A 21 0.03 16.83 6.23
N GLU A 22 0.71 16.30 5.21
CA GLU A 22 2.15 16.02 5.25
C GLU A 22 3.03 17.21 5.68
N PRO A 23 2.80 18.48 5.22
CA PRO A 23 3.56 19.63 5.69
C PRO A 23 3.37 19.94 7.18
N LEU A 24 2.18 19.66 7.73
CA LEU A 24 1.89 19.83 9.15
C LEU A 24 2.58 18.75 9.97
N LEU A 25 2.56 17.50 9.50
CA LEU A 25 3.18 16.36 10.15
C LEU A 25 4.71 16.45 10.16
N LYS A 26 5.32 16.99 9.10
CA LYS A 26 6.78 17.22 9.04
C LYS A 26 7.26 18.25 10.07
N ARG A 27 6.39 19.12 10.54
CA ARG A 27 6.69 20.13 11.58
C ARG A 27 6.48 19.64 13.00
N THR A 28 5.93 18.47 13.16
CA THR A 28 5.58 17.86 14.45
C THR A 28 6.01 16.40 14.43
N ASP A 29 6.40 15.85 15.58
CA ASP A 29 6.78 14.43 15.70
C ASP A 29 5.56 13.48 15.57
N LEU A 30 4.45 13.97 15.03
CA LEU A 30 3.19 13.24 14.91
C LEU A 30 3.19 12.20 13.77
N VAL A 31 4.17 12.23 12.84
CA VAL A 31 4.27 11.25 11.74
C VAL A 31 4.23 9.81 12.25
N ALA A 32 4.98 9.55 13.31
CA ALA A 32 5.04 8.21 13.89
C ALA A 32 3.70 7.83 14.52
N ASP A 33 3.12 8.71 15.33
CA ASP A 33 1.88 8.42 16.04
C ASP A 33 0.70 8.23 15.08
N MET A 34 0.60 9.05 14.04
CA MET A 34 -0.38 8.89 12.97
C MET A 34 -0.19 7.57 12.20
N SER A 35 1.05 7.23 11.84
CA SER A 35 1.35 5.97 11.17
C SER A 35 0.99 4.76 12.03
N PHE A 36 1.26 4.82 13.33
CA PHE A 36 0.88 3.75 14.26
C PHE A 36 -0.63 3.70 14.51
N TYR A 37 -1.32 4.82 14.52
CA TYR A 37 -2.78 4.83 14.58
C TYR A 37 -3.37 4.05 13.39
N PHE A 38 -2.95 4.36 12.17
CA PHE A 38 -3.40 3.61 10.99
C PHE A 38 -3.02 2.13 11.01
N LEU A 39 -1.85 1.80 11.56
CA LEU A 39 -1.44 0.41 11.75
C LEU A 39 -2.35 -0.34 12.72
N TYR A 40 -2.75 0.30 13.83
CA TYR A 40 -3.70 -0.28 14.78
C TYR A 40 -5.07 -0.53 14.13
N GLU A 41 -5.61 0.45 13.40
CA GLU A 41 -6.89 0.31 12.68
C GLU A 41 -6.82 -0.82 11.64
N ALA A 42 -5.76 -0.87 10.83
CA ALA A 42 -5.56 -1.94 9.85
C ALA A 42 -5.42 -3.32 10.50
N THR A 43 -4.76 -3.39 11.65
CA THR A 43 -4.62 -4.63 12.42
C THR A 43 -5.97 -5.10 12.98
N ASP A 44 -6.77 -4.18 13.52
CA ASP A 44 -8.11 -4.48 14.02
C ASP A 44 -9.02 -4.98 12.91
N LEU A 45 -8.99 -4.34 11.74
CA LEU A 45 -9.73 -4.78 10.56
C LEU A 45 -9.34 -6.22 10.17
N LEU A 46 -8.03 -6.52 10.05
CA LEU A 46 -7.57 -7.86 9.71
C LEU A 46 -7.99 -8.92 10.73
N LEU A 47 -8.02 -8.58 12.02
CA LEU A 47 -8.52 -9.46 13.08
C LEU A 47 -10.03 -9.70 12.96
N ARG A 48 -10.79 -8.65 12.68
CA ARG A 48 -12.26 -8.75 12.49
C ARG A 48 -12.58 -9.63 11.28
N GLU A 49 -11.90 -9.43 10.16
CA GLU A 49 -12.05 -10.25 8.96
C GLU A 49 -11.68 -11.71 9.21
N GLN A 50 -10.56 -11.98 9.90
CA GLN A 50 -10.15 -13.32 10.27
C GLN A 50 -11.19 -14.01 11.17
N ASN A 51 -11.76 -13.29 12.15
CA ASN A 51 -12.80 -13.81 13.03
C ASN A 51 -14.11 -14.09 12.28
N CYS A 52 -14.44 -13.28 11.27
CA CYS A 52 -15.60 -13.47 10.41
C CYS A 52 -15.36 -14.49 9.29
N LYS A 53 -14.13 -15.03 9.17
CA LYS A 53 -13.69 -15.93 8.09
C LYS A 53 -13.86 -15.31 6.70
N LEU A 54 -13.69 -14.00 6.58
CA LEU A 54 -13.77 -13.29 5.31
C LEU A 54 -12.48 -13.47 4.52
N GLU A 55 -12.62 -13.72 3.22
CA GLU A 55 -11.46 -13.79 2.32
C GLU A 55 -11.25 -12.45 1.64
N ASN A 56 -10.10 -11.86 1.90
CA ASN A 56 -9.55 -10.71 1.17
C ASN A 56 -8.08 -10.95 0.83
N ASP A 57 -7.57 -10.19 -0.13
CA ASP A 57 -6.16 -10.26 -0.54
C ASP A 57 -5.22 -9.52 0.42
N GLY A 58 -5.75 -8.65 1.27
CA GLY A 58 -5.01 -7.90 2.28
C GLY A 58 -5.40 -6.44 2.37
N VAL A 59 -4.80 -5.77 3.34
CA VAL A 59 -4.96 -4.33 3.61
C VAL A 59 -3.69 -3.61 3.17
N LEU A 60 -3.84 -2.66 2.24
CA LEU A 60 -2.77 -1.78 1.82
C LEU A 60 -2.86 -0.48 2.59
N LEU A 61 -1.79 -0.15 3.33
CA LEU A 61 -1.71 1.02 4.16
C LEU A 61 -0.69 2.01 3.62
N ASN A 62 -1.13 3.24 3.37
CA ASN A 62 -0.24 4.32 2.97
C ASN A 62 0.55 4.84 4.18
N MET A 63 1.86 4.58 4.18
CA MET A 63 2.75 5.05 5.24
C MET A 63 3.22 6.47 4.98
N LEU A 64 3.28 7.25 6.04
CA LEU A 64 3.75 8.63 5.94
C LEU A 64 5.27 8.68 5.71
N PRO A 65 5.76 9.65 4.91
CA PRO A 65 7.18 9.89 4.74
C PRO A 65 7.91 10.04 6.07
N GLY A 66 9.09 9.43 6.19
CA GLY A 66 9.87 9.44 7.42
C GLY A 66 9.60 8.28 8.39
N PHE A 67 8.52 7.50 8.20
CA PHE A 67 8.25 6.34 9.05
C PHE A 67 9.43 5.36 9.10
N TYR A 68 10.07 5.10 7.96
CA TYR A 68 11.18 4.15 7.84
C TYR A 68 12.54 4.70 8.28
N SER A 69 12.63 5.97 8.67
CA SER A 69 13.90 6.61 9.01
C SER A 69 14.41 6.28 10.42
N GLN A 70 13.56 5.75 11.29
CA GLN A 70 13.88 5.53 12.71
C GLN A 70 13.77 4.07 13.12
N GLN A 71 14.83 3.56 13.76
CA GLN A 71 14.86 2.18 14.27
C GLN A 71 13.85 1.95 15.41
N SER A 72 13.49 2.98 16.17
CA SER A 72 12.46 2.91 17.21
C SER A 72 11.09 2.54 16.67
N HIS A 73 10.76 2.99 15.45
CA HIS A 73 9.52 2.63 14.79
C HIS A 73 9.48 1.13 14.45
N LEU A 74 10.59 0.56 13.99
CA LEU A 74 10.68 -0.88 13.74
C LEU A 74 10.46 -1.69 15.03
N GLN A 75 11.03 -1.27 16.16
CA GLN A 75 10.83 -1.95 17.43
C GLN A 75 9.37 -1.91 17.89
N ARG A 76 8.75 -0.73 17.84
CA ARG A 76 7.32 -0.55 18.17
C ARG A 76 6.43 -1.38 17.22
N PHE A 77 6.76 -1.41 15.94
CA PHE A 77 6.07 -2.21 14.94
C PHE A 77 6.17 -3.71 15.25
N THR A 78 7.39 -4.21 15.51
CA THR A 78 7.60 -5.63 15.83
C THR A 78 6.78 -6.05 17.05
N LYS A 79 6.77 -5.21 18.09
CA LYS A 79 6.00 -5.46 19.32
C LYS A 79 4.49 -5.53 19.04
N LEU A 80 3.96 -4.64 18.19
CA LEU A 80 2.54 -4.68 17.80
C LEU A 80 2.14 -6.05 17.25
N PHE A 81 3.02 -6.67 16.46
CA PHE A 81 2.75 -7.96 15.82
C PHE A 81 3.14 -9.18 16.67
N GLU A 82 3.90 -9.01 17.75
CA GLU A 82 4.13 -10.06 18.75
C GLU A 82 2.87 -10.30 19.60
N ASP A 83 2.13 -9.22 19.87
CA ASP A 83 0.94 -9.24 20.73
C ASP A 83 -0.35 -9.61 19.96
N GLN A 84 -0.31 -9.65 18.61
CA GLN A 84 -1.51 -9.84 17.78
C GLN A 84 -1.35 -11.02 16.80
N PRO A 85 -2.26 -12.01 16.81
CA PRO A 85 -2.19 -13.19 15.94
C PRO A 85 -2.73 -12.91 14.53
N ILE A 86 -2.24 -11.88 13.86
CA ILE A 86 -2.65 -11.55 12.49
C ILE A 86 -1.75 -12.21 11.45
N ASN A 87 -2.30 -12.46 10.26
CA ASN A 87 -1.52 -12.85 9.11
C ASN A 87 -0.79 -11.63 8.52
N LYS A 88 0.52 -11.50 8.83
CA LYS A 88 1.37 -10.38 8.39
C LYS A 88 1.47 -10.27 6.86
N GLU A 89 1.27 -11.36 6.13
CA GLU A 89 1.31 -11.38 4.67
C GLU A 89 0.16 -10.58 4.05
N LYS A 90 -0.95 -10.42 4.79
CA LYS A 90 -2.10 -9.60 4.38
C LYS A 90 -1.90 -8.09 4.63
N LEU A 91 -0.85 -7.69 5.34
CA LEU A 91 -0.53 -6.27 5.55
C LEU A 91 0.52 -5.81 4.55
N ILE A 92 0.15 -4.85 3.72
CA ILE A 92 1.02 -4.26 2.70
C ILE A 92 1.25 -2.80 3.08
N LEU A 93 2.50 -2.41 3.30
CA LEU A 93 2.87 -1.04 3.64
C LEU A 93 3.50 -0.33 2.45
N THR A 94 3.06 0.88 2.14
CA THR A 94 3.69 1.65 1.08
C THR A 94 5.05 2.18 1.52
N LEU A 95 6.02 2.08 0.62
CA LEU A 95 7.36 2.66 0.74
C LEU A 95 7.56 3.63 -0.42
N PRO A 96 7.51 4.96 -0.20
CA PRO A 96 7.71 5.91 -1.28
C PRO A 96 9.06 5.72 -1.94
N GLN A 97 9.11 5.73 -3.28
CA GLN A 97 10.37 5.61 -4.02
C GLN A 97 11.37 6.71 -3.64
N SER A 98 10.88 7.92 -3.37
CA SER A 98 11.70 9.03 -2.90
C SER A 98 12.44 8.73 -1.59
N THR A 99 11.81 7.95 -0.69
CA THR A 99 12.44 7.50 0.56
C THR A 99 13.63 6.58 0.25
N VAL A 100 13.48 5.65 -0.69
CA VAL A 100 14.56 4.72 -1.06
C VAL A 100 15.69 5.45 -1.79
N LEU A 101 15.36 6.37 -2.70
CA LEU A 101 16.37 7.16 -3.45
C LEU A 101 17.19 8.09 -2.55
N SER A 102 16.60 8.62 -1.48
CA SER A 102 17.28 9.49 -0.51
C SER A 102 17.83 8.74 0.71
N ALA A 103 17.63 7.42 0.78
CA ALA A 103 17.99 6.62 1.94
C ALA A 103 19.50 6.57 2.15
N ASN A 104 19.91 6.80 3.40
CA ASN A 104 21.25 6.44 3.84
C ASN A 104 21.31 4.95 4.21
N LYS A 105 22.51 4.46 4.53
CA LYS A 105 22.73 3.05 4.89
C LYS A 105 21.85 2.59 6.04
N ALA A 106 21.68 3.43 7.08
CA ALA A 106 20.86 3.07 8.24
C ALA A 106 19.38 2.91 7.87
N THR A 107 18.84 3.80 7.05
CA THR A 107 17.46 3.70 6.53
C THR A 107 17.26 2.42 5.70
N LEU A 108 18.21 2.09 4.82
CA LEU A 108 18.14 0.85 4.03
C LEU A 108 18.20 -0.41 4.91
N GLU A 109 18.99 -0.38 5.98
CA GLU A 109 19.01 -1.46 6.96
C GLU A 109 17.67 -1.63 7.69
N VAL A 110 17.00 -0.53 8.06
CA VAL A 110 15.66 -0.56 8.64
C VAL A 110 14.66 -1.16 7.65
N ILE A 111 14.62 -0.68 6.40
CA ILE A 111 13.75 -1.22 5.34
C ILE A 111 13.99 -2.73 5.15
N SER A 112 15.25 -3.15 5.05
CA SER A 112 15.62 -4.56 4.93
C SER A 112 15.11 -5.41 6.11
N ARG A 113 15.10 -4.86 7.34
CA ARG A 113 14.57 -5.56 8.52
C ARG A 113 13.05 -5.71 8.47
N TYR A 114 12.28 -4.73 7.96
CA TYR A 114 10.85 -4.90 7.74
C TYR A 114 10.58 -6.09 6.81
N ILE A 115 11.29 -6.15 5.67
CA ILE A 115 11.16 -7.25 4.71
C ILE A 115 11.53 -8.61 5.33
N LYS A 116 12.65 -8.67 6.07
CA LYS A 116 13.08 -9.91 6.75
C LYS A 116 12.11 -10.38 7.84
N ASN A 117 11.35 -9.48 8.42
CA ASN A 117 10.30 -9.80 9.39
C ASN A 117 8.97 -10.24 8.71
N GLY A 118 8.98 -10.43 7.39
CA GLY A 118 7.83 -10.93 6.63
C GLY A 118 6.80 -9.85 6.26
N ILE A 119 7.17 -8.57 6.36
CA ILE A 119 6.28 -7.48 5.99
C ILE A 119 6.35 -7.24 4.48
N ASN A 120 5.19 -7.19 3.83
CA ASN A 120 5.08 -6.85 2.44
C ASN A 120 5.19 -5.35 2.24
N LEU A 121 6.29 -4.91 1.60
CA LEU A 121 6.46 -3.53 1.20
C LEU A 121 6.08 -3.36 -0.27
N LEU A 122 5.32 -2.30 -0.53
CA LEU A 122 4.94 -1.86 -1.86
C LEU A 122 5.71 -0.57 -2.19
N LEU A 123 6.56 -0.61 -3.22
CA LEU A 123 7.26 0.57 -3.69
C LEU A 123 6.29 1.52 -4.39
N ASP A 124 6.05 2.68 -3.78
CA ASP A 124 5.05 3.64 -4.19
C ASP A 124 5.62 4.78 -5.02
N GLY A 125 4.85 5.24 -6.02
CA GLY A 125 5.30 6.25 -6.98
C GLY A 125 6.46 5.72 -7.85
N TRP A 126 6.42 4.42 -8.18
CA TRP A 126 7.51 3.78 -8.90
C TRP A 126 7.62 4.27 -10.33
N ASP A 127 8.80 4.81 -10.66
CA ASP A 127 9.25 5.11 -12.02
C ASP A 127 10.45 4.23 -12.36
N TYR A 128 10.24 3.27 -13.25
CA TYR A 128 11.23 2.29 -13.68
C TYR A 128 12.52 2.91 -14.29
N ARG A 129 12.42 4.13 -14.78
CA ARG A 129 13.57 4.85 -15.39
C ARG A 129 14.56 5.34 -14.33
N SER A 130 14.04 5.77 -13.18
CA SER A 130 14.84 6.24 -12.03
C SER A 130 15.16 5.13 -11.04
N PHE A 131 14.31 4.10 -10.97
CA PHE A 131 14.50 2.94 -10.10
C PHE A 131 14.18 1.63 -10.85
N PRO A 132 15.17 1.05 -11.57
CA PRO A 132 14.97 -0.14 -12.38
C PRO A 132 14.47 -1.37 -11.62
N VAL A 133 13.80 -2.28 -12.34
CA VAL A 133 13.22 -3.53 -11.80
C VAL A 133 14.25 -4.36 -11.00
N ASP A 134 15.50 -4.42 -11.48
CA ASP A 134 16.55 -5.18 -10.78
C ASP A 134 16.80 -4.64 -9.38
N LYS A 135 16.76 -3.31 -9.18
CA LYS A 135 16.89 -2.71 -7.85
C LYS A 135 15.70 -3.02 -6.95
N VAL A 136 14.47 -3.11 -7.49
CA VAL A 136 13.28 -3.54 -6.75
C VAL A 136 13.51 -4.95 -6.21
N ARG A 137 14.02 -5.85 -7.06
CA ARG A 137 14.31 -7.23 -6.68
C ARG A 137 15.47 -7.36 -5.68
N GLU A 138 16.54 -6.60 -5.86
CA GLU A 138 17.70 -6.56 -4.95
C GLU A 138 17.29 -6.16 -3.53
N LEU A 139 16.33 -5.24 -3.39
CA LEU A 139 15.76 -4.87 -2.09
C LEU A 139 14.83 -5.94 -1.51
N GLY A 140 14.41 -6.93 -2.31
CA GLY A 140 13.45 -7.93 -1.90
C GLY A 140 11.99 -7.45 -1.89
N ILE A 141 11.69 -6.34 -2.56
CA ILE A 141 10.33 -5.80 -2.70
C ILE A 141 9.58 -6.63 -3.74
N LYS A 142 8.36 -7.04 -3.41
CA LYS A 142 7.50 -7.90 -4.24
C LYS A 142 6.27 -7.19 -4.79
N ALA A 143 6.10 -5.92 -4.51
CA ALA A 143 4.96 -5.14 -4.98
C ALA A 143 5.38 -3.72 -5.38
N VAL A 144 4.79 -3.21 -6.46
CA VAL A 144 5.02 -1.84 -6.93
C VAL A 144 3.70 -1.14 -7.23
N ARG A 145 3.64 0.16 -6.97
CA ARG A 145 2.59 1.05 -7.42
C ARG A 145 3.23 2.10 -8.33
N PRO A 146 3.05 1.96 -9.66
CA PRO A 146 3.63 2.90 -10.60
C PRO A 146 3.08 4.31 -10.44
N ASP A 147 3.89 5.30 -10.80
CA ASP A 147 3.41 6.67 -10.94
C ASP A 147 2.35 6.71 -12.07
N PRO A 148 1.15 7.25 -11.81
CA PRO A 148 0.08 7.32 -12.81
C PRO A 148 0.44 8.08 -14.08
N SER A 149 1.42 8.99 -14.04
CA SER A 149 1.92 9.70 -15.22
C SER A 149 2.56 8.79 -16.26
N LEU A 150 2.90 7.56 -15.90
CA LEU A 150 3.47 6.54 -16.81
C LEU A 150 2.39 5.73 -17.53
N TYR A 151 1.12 5.83 -17.13
CA TYR A 151 0.04 5.07 -17.76
C TYR A 151 -0.13 5.50 -19.22
N LEU A 152 -0.60 4.57 -20.05
CA LEU A 152 -0.75 4.72 -21.49
C LEU A 152 0.57 4.87 -22.28
N SER A 153 1.72 4.77 -21.61
CA SER A 153 3.03 4.76 -22.28
C SER A 153 3.31 3.39 -22.90
N ALA A 154 3.60 3.38 -24.19
CA ALA A 154 3.93 2.15 -24.90
C ALA A 154 5.19 1.46 -24.34
N ASP A 155 6.23 2.26 -24.01
CA ASP A 155 7.47 1.73 -23.44
C ASP A 155 7.25 1.08 -22.08
N PHE A 156 6.32 1.64 -21.29
CA PHE A 156 6.02 1.12 -19.95
C PHE A 156 5.15 -0.13 -19.99
N ALA A 157 4.33 -0.32 -21.03
CA ALA A 157 3.48 -1.51 -21.17
C ALA A 157 4.29 -2.81 -21.14
N GLY A 158 5.42 -2.85 -21.84
CA GLY A 158 6.32 -4.00 -21.85
C GLY A 158 6.93 -4.29 -20.47
N VAL A 159 7.31 -3.25 -19.74
CA VAL A 159 7.83 -3.37 -18.38
C VAL A 159 6.77 -3.93 -17.45
N LEU A 160 5.57 -3.32 -17.41
CA LEU A 160 4.46 -3.76 -16.57
C LEU A 160 4.10 -5.23 -16.80
N SER A 161 3.97 -5.61 -18.08
CA SER A 161 3.57 -6.99 -18.44
C SER A 161 4.59 -8.06 -18.05
N SER A 162 5.85 -7.68 -17.81
CA SER A 162 6.92 -8.58 -17.40
C SER A 162 6.99 -8.78 -15.87
N LEU A 163 6.44 -7.87 -15.07
CA LEU A 163 6.58 -7.91 -13.61
C LEU A 163 5.99 -9.16 -12.95
N PRO A 164 4.80 -9.66 -13.35
CA PRO A 164 4.27 -10.90 -12.77
C PRO A 164 5.20 -12.11 -12.96
N ASP A 165 5.87 -12.21 -14.10
CA ASP A 165 6.82 -13.31 -14.38
C ASP A 165 8.08 -13.20 -13.49
N LEU A 166 8.36 -12.03 -12.94
CA LEU A 166 9.43 -11.77 -11.98
C LEU A 166 8.97 -11.88 -10.52
N GLY A 167 7.71 -12.27 -10.29
CA GLY A 167 7.11 -12.37 -8.95
C GLY A 167 6.83 -11.02 -8.30
N ILE A 168 6.64 -9.96 -9.10
CA ILE A 168 6.32 -8.62 -8.61
C ILE A 168 4.85 -8.33 -8.94
N THR A 169 4.06 -8.06 -7.90
CA THR A 169 2.66 -7.66 -8.02
C THR A 169 2.55 -6.17 -8.31
N VAL A 170 1.65 -5.80 -9.23
CA VAL A 170 1.40 -4.41 -9.58
C VAL A 170 0.08 -3.94 -9.00
N TYR A 171 0.12 -2.84 -8.25
CA TYR A 171 -1.04 -2.13 -7.72
C TYR A 171 -1.16 -0.78 -8.44
N ALA A 172 -2.08 -0.65 -9.37
CA ALA A 172 -2.31 0.62 -10.06
C ALA A 172 -3.33 1.46 -9.28
N ALA A 173 -3.00 2.71 -9.01
CA ALA A 173 -3.88 3.69 -8.37
C ALA A 173 -4.08 4.90 -9.27
N GLY A 174 -5.10 5.74 -8.94
CA GLY A 174 -5.38 6.94 -9.72
C GLY A 174 -5.94 6.66 -11.11
N THR A 175 -6.63 5.52 -11.28
CA THR A 175 -7.23 5.14 -12.56
C THR A 175 -8.57 5.86 -12.72
N GLU A 176 -8.57 6.95 -13.49
CA GLU A 176 -9.74 7.84 -13.67
C GLU A 176 -10.54 7.53 -14.94
N THR A 177 -9.89 6.96 -15.96
CA THR A 177 -10.48 6.76 -17.27
C THR A 177 -10.62 5.30 -17.67
N SER A 178 -11.64 4.99 -18.48
CA SER A 178 -11.82 3.64 -19.04
C SER A 178 -10.66 3.21 -19.94
N ASP A 179 -9.96 4.16 -20.56
CA ASP A 179 -8.80 3.84 -21.41
C ASP A 179 -7.61 3.42 -20.55
N ALA A 180 -7.32 4.14 -19.45
CA ALA A 180 -6.29 3.74 -18.50
C ALA A 180 -6.61 2.36 -17.87
N PHE A 181 -7.88 2.12 -17.49
CA PHE A 181 -8.30 0.83 -16.97
C PHE A 181 -8.06 -0.31 -17.96
N ARG A 182 -8.52 -0.14 -19.21
CA ARG A 182 -8.33 -1.15 -20.27
C ARG A 182 -6.86 -1.39 -20.58
N TRP A 183 -6.07 -0.34 -20.60
CA TRP A 183 -4.64 -0.43 -20.83
C TRP A 183 -3.93 -1.21 -19.70
N LEU A 184 -4.22 -0.90 -18.44
CA LEU A 184 -3.69 -1.61 -17.27
C LEU A 184 -4.09 -3.09 -17.28
N ALA A 185 -5.34 -3.40 -17.59
CA ALA A 185 -5.82 -4.77 -17.74
C ALA A 185 -5.10 -5.52 -18.87
N ALA A 186 -4.87 -4.86 -20.01
CA ALA A 186 -4.08 -5.43 -21.11
C ALA A 186 -2.61 -5.68 -20.74
N CYS A 187 -2.05 -4.88 -19.81
CA CYS A 187 -0.72 -5.11 -19.22
C CYS A 187 -0.71 -6.16 -18.10
N LYS A 188 -1.79 -6.92 -17.90
CA LYS A 188 -1.94 -7.96 -16.87
C LYS A 188 -1.86 -7.44 -15.44
N VAL A 189 -2.21 -6.18 -15.21
CA VAL A 189 -2.31 -5.60 -13.86
C VAL A 189 -3.55 -6.16 -13.19
N SER A 190 -3.39 -6.81 -12.03
CA SER A 190 -4.47 -7.48 -11.29
C SER A 190 -5.14 -6.58 -10.26
N HIS A 191 -4.45 -5.59 -9.74
CA HIS A 191 -4.94 -4.70 -8.70
C HIS A 191 -5.02 -3.28 -9.25
N ILE A 192 -6.25 -2.81 -9.48
CA ILE A 192 -6.51 -1.49 -10.05
C ILE A 192 -7.46 -0.74 -9.10
N ALA A 193 -7.09 0.48 -8.72
CA ALA A 193 -7.87 1.35 -7.87
C ALA A 193 -8.01 2.75 -8.49
N GLY A 194 -9.12 3.39 -8.21
CA GLY A 194 -9.42 4.74 -8.67
C GLY A 194 -10.91 4.96 -8.86
N PRO A 195 -11.34 6.18 -9.18
CA PRO A 195 -12.75 6.55 -9.33
C PRO A 195 -13.54 5.67 -10.31
N ILE A 196 -12.87 5.12 -11.33
CA ILE A 196 -13.50 4.20 -12.29
C ILE A 196 -13.89 2.85 -11.68
N CYS A 197 -13.24 2.43 -10.59
CA CYS A 197 -13.43 1.13 -9.96
C CYS A 197 -14.55 1.15 -8.91
N GLY A 198 -14.95 2.32 -8.43
CA GLY A 198 -15.97 2.48 -7.40
C GLY A 198 -15.75 3.72 -6.54
N HIS A 199 -16.55 3.84 -5.50
CA HIS A 199 -16.46 4.92 -4.52
C HIS A 199 -15.76 4.42 -3.24
N GLU A 200 -15.30 5.36 -2.45
CA GLU A 200 -14.73 5.06 -1.14
C GLU A 200 -15.82 4.58 -0.18
N MET A 201 -15.46 3.63 0.65
CA MET A 201 -16.38 2.95 1.57
C MET A 201 -15.85 3.05 3.00
N THR A 202 -16.78 3.02 3.97
CA THR A 202 -16.39 2.85 5.37
C THR A 202 -16.00 1.39 5.64
N GLU A 203 -15.29 1.15 6.74
CA GLU A 203 -14.93 -0.20 7.18
C GLU A 203 -16.18 -1.09 7.32
N ASP A 204 -17.25 -0.57 7.93
CA ASP A 204 -18.50 -1.33 8.12
C ASP A 204 -19.17 -1.67 6.77
N ASP A 205 -19.07 -0.80 5.77
CA ASP A 205 -19.61 -1.07 4.44
C ASP A 205 -18.81 -2.16 3.73
N ILE A 206 -17.47 -2.16 3.87
CA ILE A 206 -16.60 -3.19 3.31
C ILE A 206 -16.92 -4.56 3.94
N ILE A 207 -16.97 -4.63 5.26
CA ILE A 207 -17.32 -5.88 5.95
C ILE A 207 -18.69 -6.39 5.49
N ARG A 208 -19.66 -5.50 5.34
CA ARG A 208 -21.00 -5.85 4.83
C ARG A 208 -20.97 -6.39 3.42
N GLU A 209 -20.21 -5.75 2.51
CA GLU A 209 -20.06 -6.26 1.13
C GLU A 209 -19.36 -7.60 1.08
N LEU A 210 -18.30 -7.80 1.85
CA LEU A 210 -17.58 -9.07 1.93
C LEU A 210 -18.51 -10.18 2.41
N LEU A 211 -19.32 -9.93 3.45
CA LEU A 211 -20.30 -10.89 3.96
C LEU A 211 -21.41 -11.21 2.94
N LEU A 212 -21.79 -10.27 2.09
CA LEU A 212 -22.77 -10.50 1.03
C LEU A 212 -22.19 -11.37 -0.09
N LYS A 213 -20.96 -11.08 -0.53
CA LYS A 213 -20.26 -11.87 -1.55
C LYS A 213 -20.01 -13.32 -1.10
N ASP A 214 -19.69 -13.55 0.18
CA ASP A 214 -19.49 -14.89 0.73
C ASP A 214 -20.79 -15.71 0.69
N ARG A 215 -21.94 -15.07 0.91
CA ARG A 215 -23.26 -15.72 0.81
C ARG A 215 -23.69 -16.04 -0.62
N GLU A 216 -23.23 -15.29 -1.61
CA GLU A 216 -23.53 -15.54 -3.03
C GLU A 216 -22.66 -16.68 -3.60
N ASN A 217 -21.51 -16.95 -2.99
CA ASN A 217 -20.57 -18.01 -3.40
C ASN A 217 -20.76 -19.34 -2.63
N ALA A 218 -21.64 -19.36 -1.62
CA ALA A 218 -21.94 -20.55 -0.80
C ALA A 218 -23.20 -21.28 -1.28
#